data_30016c7856b6453ce0a4021b40449f5b
#
_entry.id   30016c7856b6453ce0a4021b40449f5b
#
_cell.length_a   1.000
_cell.length_b   1.000
_cell.length_c   1.000
_cell.angle_alpha   90.00
_cell.angle_beta   90.00
_cell.angle_gamma   90.00
#
_symmetry.space_group_name_H-M   'P 1'
#
loop_
_entity.id
_entity.type
_entity.pdbx_description
1 polymer ?
#
loop_
_entity_poly.entity_id
_entity_poly.type
_entity_poly.pdbx_seq_one_letter_code
_entity_poly.pdbx_strand_id
1 'polypeptide(L)'
;MRELRDCAELALTELVTNVVRHVPDRHCELLILRRPQGLRVEIADRCPRLPREGDGEELAEGGRGLLIVAAVSDRWGVDPRPDGSGKTAWFECDAKESGPTRSG
;
A
#
# COMPACT_ATOMS: atom_id res chain seq x y z
N MET A 1 -7.49 18.84 4.46
CA MET A 1 -7.20 17.55 5.05
C MET A 1 -7.65 16.43 4.16
N ARG A 2 -6.86 15.37 4.03
CA ARG A 2 -7.20 14.33 3.09
C ARG A 2 -8.14 13.34 3.74
N GLU A 3 -9.17 12.95 3.03
CA GLU A 3 -10.10 12.00 3.56
C GLU A 3 -9.59 10.58 3.45
N LEU A 4 -10.15 9.69 4.25
CA LEU A 4 -9.77 8.30 4.25
C LEU A 4 -9.79 7.71 2.85
N ARG A 5 -10.84 7.96 2.11
CA ARG A 5 -10.96 7.42 0.78
C ARG A 5 -9.86 7.91 -0.14
N ASP A 6 -9.53 9.20 -0.05
CA ASP A 6 -8.51 9.75 -0.92
C ASP A 6 -7.14 9.17 -0.60
N CYS A 7 -6.85 8.97 0.68
CA CYS A 7 -5.58 8.37 1.07
C CYS A 7 -5.51 6.94 0.58
N ALA A 8 -6.59 6.20 0.76
CA ALA A 8 -6.60 4.80 0.35
C ALA A 8 -6.47 4.66 -1.15
N GLU A 9 -7.15 5.52 -1.90
CA GLU A 9 -7.07 5.45 -3.36
C GLU A 9 -5.68 5.76 -3.85
N LEU A 10 -5.04 6.75 -3.27
CA LEU A 10 -3.70 7.11 -3.70
C LEU A 10 -2.71 5.99 -3.39
N ALA A 11 -2.76 5.46 -2.18
CA ALA A 11 -1.85 4.38 -1.81
C ALA A 11 -2.10 3.14 -2.67
N LEU A 12 -3.35 2.81 -2.92
CA LEU A 12 -3.68 1.66 -3.74
C LEU A 12 -3.16 1.82 -5.16
N THR A 13 -3.34 3.01 -5.71
CA THR A 13 -2.87 3.29 -7.06
C THR A 13 -1.37 3.06 -7.15
N GLU A 14 -0.62 3.50 -6.13
CA GLU A 14 0.82 3.34 -6.16
C GLU A 14 1.22 1.87 -6.07
N LEU A 15 0.54 1.09 -5.24
CA LEU A 15 0.88 -0.31 -5.13
C LEU A 15 0.51 -1.10 -6.39
N VAL A 16 -0.61 -0.79 -6.99
CA VAL A 16 -1.00 -1.46 -8.24
C VAL A 16 -0.04 -1.08 -9.35
N THR A 17 0.38 0.18 -9.41
CA THR A 17 1.33 0.61 -10.41
C THR A 17 2.64 -0.17 -10.26
N ASN A 18 3.05 -0.42 -9.02
CA ASN A 18 4.26 -1.21 -8.79
C ASN A 18 4.10 -2.63 -9.31
N VAL A 19 2.94 -3.23 -9.17
CA VAL A 19 2.71 -4.56 -9.71
C VAL A 19 2.84 -4.53 -11.23
N VAL A 20 2.24 -3.54 -11.88
CA VAL A 20 2.30 -3.44 -13.33
C VAL A 20 3.73 -3.26 -13.81
N ARG A 21 4.51 -2.48 -13.07
CA ARG A 21 5.88 -2.20 -13.50
C ARG A 21 6.87 -3.29 -13.18
N HIS A 22 6.73 -3.94 -12.04
CA HIS A 22 7.79 -4.79 -11.53
C HIS A 22 7.46 -6.26 -11.39
N VAL A 23 6.21 -6.64 -11.47
CA VAL A 23 5.83 -8.04 -11.32
C VAL A 23 5.70 -8.64 -12.73
N PRO A 24 6.46 -9.68 -13.05
CA PRO A 24 6.52 -10.17 -14.43
C PRO A 24 5.18 -10.55 -15.03
N ASP A 25 4.30 -11.18 -14.27
CA ASP A 25 3.02 -11.59 -14.81
C ASP A 25 1.94 -10.51 -14.62
N ARG A 26 2.29 -9.38 -14.00
CA ARG A 26 1.37 -8.28 -13.79
C ARG A 26 0.09 -8.73 -13.12
N HIS A 27 0.21 -9.67 -12.21
CA HIS A 27 -0.93 -10.25 -11.53
C HIS A 27 -0.81 -10.01 -10.04
N CYS A 28 -1.90 -9.70 -9.40
CA CYS A 28 -1.91 -9.56 -7.95
C CYS A 28 -3.29 -9.93 -7.42
N GLU A 29 -3.32 -10.21 -6.13
CA GLU A 29 -4.57 -10.42 -5.44
C GLU A 29 -4.80 -9.27 -4.50
N LEU A 30 -5.98 -8.69 -4.53
CA LEU A 30 -6.30 -7.53 -3.75
C LEU A 30 -7.29 -7.90 -2.67
N LEU A 31 -7.00 -7.51 -1.44
CA LEU A 31 -7.91 -7.74 -0.33
C LEU A 31 -8.13 -6.43 0.39
N ILE A 32 -9.36 -6.03 0.57
CA ILE A 32 -9.70 -4.82 1.29
C ILE A 32 -10.48 -5.21 2.52
N LEU A 33 -9.95 -4.85 3.70
CA LEU A 33 -10.56 -5.21 4.95
C LEU A 33 -11.05 -3.96 5.66
N ARG A 34 -12.30 -4.00 6.10
CA ARG A 34 -12.85 -2.92 6.85
C ARG A 34 -12.51 -3.12 8.30
N ARG A 35 -12.12 -2.06 8.97
CA ARG A 35 -11.73 -2.13 10.37
C ARG A 35 -12.50 -1.07 11.14
N PRO A 36 -12.64 -1.22 12.44
CA PRO A 36 -13.38 -0.22 13.20
C PRO A 36 -12.83 1.18 13.03
N GLN A 37 -11.51 1.32 12.90
CA GLN A 37 -10.90 2.63 12.79
C GLN A 37 -10.56 3.02 11.36
N GLY A 38 -10.82 2.19 10.38
CA GLY A 38 -10.47 2.56 9.00
C GLY A 38 -10.44 1.35 8.07
N LEU A 39 -9.42 1.34 7.20
CA LEU A 39 -9.30 0.30 6.19
C LEU A 39 -7.91 -0.31 6.21
N ARG A 40 -7.83 -1.57 5.86
CA ARG A 40 -6.55 -2.21 5.57
C ARG A 40 -6.63 -2.78 4.17
N VAL A 41 -5.61 -2.56 3.36
CA VAL A 41 -5.56 -3.06 2.00
C VAL A 41 -4.31 -3.91 1.86
N GLU A 42 -4.45 -5.07 1.24
CA GLU A 42 -3.33 -5.96 1.01
C GLU A 42 -3.27 -6.30 -0.47
N ILE A 43 -2.07 -6.27 -1.03
CA ILE A 43 -1.85 -6.63 -2.41
C ILE A 43 -0.77 -7.67 -2.43
N ALA A 44 -1.12 -8.89 -2.82
CA ALA A 44 -0.19 -10.00 -2.88
C ALA A 44 0.19 -10.27 -4.32
N ASP A 45 1.48 -10.41 -4.58
CA ASP A 45 1.95 -10.74 -5.91
C ASP A 45 2.94 -11.89 -5.83
N ARG A 46 3.37 -12.38 -6.98
CA ARG A 46 4.26 -13.53 -7.04
C ARG A 46 5.71 -13.19 -7.25
N CYS A 47 6.06 -11.93 -7.12
CA CYS A 47 7.45 -11.52 -7.28
C CYS A 47 8.13 -11.49 -5.92
N PRO A 48 9.10 -12.36 -5.68
CA PRO A 48 9.73 -12.42 -4.35
C PRO A 48 10.68 -11.28 -4.08
N ARG A 49 11.00 -10.48 -5.10
CA ARG A 49 11.90 -9.36 -4.89
C ARG A 49 11.23 -8.32 -4.04
N LEU A 50 11.87 -7.94 -2.98
CA LEU A 50 11.35 -6.88 -2.13
C LEU A 50 11.91 -5.54 -2.59
N PRO A 51 11.12 -4.48 -2.45
CA PRO A 51 11.64 -3.15 -2.80
C PRO A 51 12.77 -2.79 -1.86
N ARG A 52 13.75 -2.05 -2.38
CA ARG A 52 14.88 -1.63 -1.60
C ARG A 52 14.92 -0.14 -1.52
N GLU A 53 15.09 0.37 -0.31
CA GLU A 53 15.26 1.78 -0.17
C GLU A 53 16.57 2.19 -0.75
N GLY A 54 16.61 3.29 -1.41
CA GLY A 54 17.84 3.80 -1.94
C GLY A 54 18.25 3.27 -3.28
N ASP A 55 17.47 2.39 -3.85
CA ASP A 55 17.71 1.95 -5.19
C ASP A 55 17.43 3.12 -6.09
N GLY A 56 18.44 3.67 -6.73
CA GLY A 56 18.27 4.88 -7.51
C GLY A 56 17.25 4.77 -8.60
N GLU A 57 17.22 3.64 -9.29
CA GLU A 57 16.27 3.50 -10.33
C GLU A 57 14.89 3.41 -9.80
N GLU A 58 14.72 2.75 -8.70
CA GLU A 58 13.41 2.66 -8.13
C GLU A 58 12.93 3.97 -7.61
N LEU A 59 13.82 4.76 -7.06
CA LEU A 59 13.40 6.07 -6.62
C LEU A 59 12.98 6.92 -7.79
N ALA A 60 13.60 6.75 -8.92
CA ALA A 60 13.26 7.55 -10.08
C ALA A 60 11.98 7.09 -10.72
N GLU A 61 11.69 5.81 -10.66
CA GLU A 61 10.55 5.30 -11.37
C GLU A 61 9.52 4.60 -10.55
N GLY A 62 9.93 3.89 -9.53
CA GLY A 62 9.00 3.11 -8.77
C GLY A 62 9.14 3.31 -7.29
N GLY A 63 10.32 3.65 -6.81
CA GLY A 63 10.51 3.80 -5.38
C GLY A 63 9.68 4.90 -4.78
N ARG A 64 9.29 5.86 -5.57
CA ARG A 64 8.43 6.91 -5.05
C ARG A 64 7.10 6.39 -4.61
N GLY A 65 6.65 5.29 -5.17
CA GLY A 65 5.37 4.72 -4.79
C GLY A 65 5.33 4.37 -3.33
N LEU A 66 6.39 3.75 -2.80
CA LEU A 66 6.41 3.43 -1.39
C LEU A 66 6.51 4.67 -0.53
N LEU A 67 7.19 5.70 -1.00
CA LEU A 67 7.23 6.95 -0.24
C LEU A 67 5.86 7.57 -0.14
N ILE A 68 5.09 7.50 -1.20
CA ILE A 68 3.73 8.02 -1.18
C ILE A 68 2.85 7.20 -0.25
N VAL A 69 2.97 5.87 -0.31
CA VAL A 69 2.21 5.02 0.59
C VAL A 69 2.54 5.36 2.04
N ALA A 70 3.83 5.52 2.34
CA ALA A 70 4.24 5.85 3.69
C ALA A 70 3.70 7.21 4.13
N ALA A 71 3.62 8.14 3.21
CA ALA A 71 3.18 9.49 3.55
C ALA A 71 1.68 9.57 3.80
N VAL A 72 0.89 8.77 3.12
CA VAL A 72 -0.56 8.90 3.23
C VAL A 72 -1.23 7.83 4.10
N SER A 73 -0.52 6.76 4.43
CA SER A 73 -1.11 5.74 5.26
C SER A 73 -0.66 5.90 6.69
N ASP A 74 -1.38 5.29 7.60
CA ASP A 74 -1.02 5.35 9.00
C ASP A 74 -0.02 4.25 9.36
N ARG A 75 -0.11 3.13 8.67
CA ARG A 75 0.83 2.02 8.83
C ARG A 75 0.96 1.33 7.49
N TRP A 76 2.10 0.74 7.22
CA TRP A 76 2.30 0.01 5.98
C TRP A 76 3.47 -0.95 6.12
N GLY A 77 3.53 -1.90 5.22
CA GLY A 77 4.65 -2.83 5.22
C GLY A 77 4.66 -3.69 3.98
N VAL A 78 5.72 -4.45 3.83
CA VAL A 78 5.85 -5.42 2.74
C VAL A 78 6.42 -6.67 3.37
N ASP A 79 5.66 -7.76 3.29
CA ASP A 79 6.05 -9.02 3.92
C ASP A 79 6.28 -10.09 2.87
N PRO A 80 7.39 -10.79 2.92
CA PRO A 80 7.59 -11.91 2.00
C PRO A 80 6.65 -13.04 2.37
N ARG A 81 6.22 -13.78 1.37
CA ARG A 81 5.36 -14.93 1.63
C ARG A 81 6.23 -16.03 2.22
N PRO A 82 5.70 -16.79 3.17
CA PRO A 82 6.51 -17.80 3.84
C PRO A 82 7.12 -18.83 2.91
N ASP A 83 6.43 -19.14 1.82
CA ASP A 83 6.94 -20.14 0.89
C ASP A 83 7.89 -19.56 -0.15
N GLY A 84 8.19 -18.27 -0.08
CA GLY A 84 9.12 -17.66 -1.01
C GLY A 84 8.56 -17.36 -2.37
N SER A 85 7.25 -17.53 -2.55
CA SER A 85 6.67 -17.37 -3.87
C SER A 85 6.30 -15.95 -4.23
N GLY A 86 6.45 -15.01 -3.32
CA GLY A 86 6.09 -13.65 -3.60
C GLY A 86 6.04 -12.84 -2.33
N LYS A 87 5.26 -11.77 -2.36
CA LYS A 87 5.18 -10.88 -1.21
C LYS A 87 3.79 -10.28 -1.11
N THR A 88 3.49 -9.73 0.06
CA THR A 88 2.25 -9.00 0.28
C THR A 88 2.61 -7.60 0.74
N ALA A 89 2.21 -6.61 -0.02
CA ALA A 89 2.35 -5.22 0.38
C ALA A 89 1.03 -4.81 1.00
N TRP A 90 1.07 -4.05 2.08
CA TRP A 90 -0.15 -3.67 2.75
C TRP A 90 -0.05 -2.28 3.33
N PHE A 91 -1.20 -1.66 3.53
CA PHE A 91 -1.25 -0.39 4.24
C PHE A 91 -2.56 -0.30 5.01
N GLU A 92 -2.56 0.53 6.04
CA GLU A 92 -3.74 0.82 6.82
C GLU A 92 -3.93 2.31 6.89
N CYS A 93 -5.15 2.74 6.67
CA CYS A 93 -5.51 4.14 6.76
C CYS A 93 -6.62 4.26 7.79
N ASP A 94 -6.44 5.14 8.76
CA ASP A 94 -7.42 5.32 9.81
C ASP A 94 -8.33 6.49 9.46
N ALA A 95 -9.59 6.35 9.74
CA ALA A 95 -10.53 7.45 9.54
C ALA A 95 -10.20 8.54 10.54
N LYS A 96 -10.09 9.77 10.05
CA LYS A 96 -9.76 10.86 10.95
C LYS A 96 -11.04 11.46 11.50
N GLU A 97 -11.00 11.75 12.77
CA GLU A 97 -12.13 12.40 13.37
C GLU A 97 -12.20 13.79 12.90
N SER A 98 -13.36 14.25 12.64
CA SER A 98 -13.47 15.58 12.20
C SER A 98 -13.81 16.41 13.35
N GLY A 99 -13.27 16.23 14.39
CA GLY A 99 -13.54 17.06 15.48
C GLY A 99 -14.64 16.53 16.31
N PRO A 100 -15.06 17.27 17.20
CA PRO A 100 -15.96 16.82 18.22
C PRO A 100 -17.27 16.42 17.73
N THR A 101 -17.50 16.75 16.57
CA THR A 101 -18.73 16.50 16.11
C THR A 101 -19.03 15.17 15.92
N ARG A 102 -18.17 14.39 16.02
CA ARG A 102 -18.44 13.13 15.68
C ARG A 102 -19.34 12.58 16.54
N SER A 103 -19.52 13.02 17.36
CA SER A 103 -20.39 12.67 18.19
C SER A 103 -21.26 11.75 17.80
N GLY A 104 -21.16 11.26 17.68
CA GLY A 104 -22.11 10.43 17.36
C GLY A 104 -22.56 10.48 16.75
#